data_4893c8a3fad45968f07671ec9ffe5a5c
#
_entry.id   4893c8a3fad45968f07671ec9ffe5a5c
#
_cell.length_a   1.000
_cell.length_b   1.000
_cell.length_c   1.000
_cell.angle_alpha   90.00
_cell.angle_beta   90.00
_cell.angle_gamma   90.00
#
_symmetry.space_group_name_H-M   'P 1'
#
loop_
_entity.id
_entity.type
_entity.pdbx_description
1 polymer ?
#
loop_
_entity_poly.entity_id
_entity_poly.type
_entity_poly.pdbx_seq_one_letter_code
_entity_poly.pdbx_strand_id
1 'polypeptide(L)'
;MENQIMNQKSRNALYAGLGTAFAVMLANPAIAYAGTWSNEGGPNQWKYYNDDNTSAADGWYWIDGDQDGLEECYYFDKNGFMLADTRTPDGFQVNSDGFWTVSGQVQKRETPVQDLPTGLHEQEGGLIYRDEGGELAANAWRSSDGSWYYFDAAGHAVKGWQYIDGYKFYFDENACTLVQNLEGILSAQSFQIVVDRARCQVTVYAPDDGNGYIIPYRTFICSPGKENSQTPTGTFKTTRKYRWHALVESTYGQYCTRLSNTSILFHSVPGKTTSIHNITAEEYNKLGAPASHGCIRMTVADCKWIYDHCPSGTVVTVGDNLPAPFDRPETEKIPEGQDWDPTDPEIG
;
A
#
# COMPACT_ATOMS: atom_id res chain seq x y z
N MET A 1 29.39 -10.52 -30.82
CA MET A 1 29.63 -9.59 -29.69
C MET A 1 29.78 -8.17 -30.25
N GLU A 2 28.76 -7.70 -30.95
CA GLU A 2 28.72 -6.35 -31.56
C GLU A 2 27.28 -5.94 -31.79
N ASN A 3 26.52 -5.65 -30.75
CA ASN A 3 25.16 -5.08 -30.90
C ASN A 3 24.59 -4.48 -29.59
N GLN A 4 25.42 -3.96 -28.69
CA GLN A 4 24.93 -3.31 -27.45
C GLN A 4 25.52 -1.91 -27.18
N ILE A 5 26.21 -1.26 -28.12
CA ILE A 5 26.85 0.07 -27.90
C ILE A 5 26.15 1.21 -28.64
N MET A 6 25.10 0.96 -29.39
CA MET A 6 24.43 2.02 -30.18
C MET A 6 23.27 2.75 -29.52
N ASN A 7 22.88 2.38 -28.26
CA ASN A 7 21.69 2.97 -27.63
C ASN A 7 21.96 4.11 -26.62
N GLN A 8 23.23 4.37 -26.31
CA GLN A 8 23.58 5.43 -25.37
C GLN A 8 24.05 6.75 -26.03
N LYS A 9 24.48 6.69 -27.29
CA LYS A 9 24.88 7.90 -28.03
C LYS A 9 23.73 8.64 -28.70
N SER A 10 22.62 7.99 -28.99
CA SER A 10 21.43 8.63 -29.55
C SER A 10 20.58 9.38 -28.50
N ARG A 11 20.63 8.98 -27.21
CA ARG A 11 19.97 9.72 -26.13
C ARG A 11 20.67 11.03 -25.77
N ASN A 12 22.00 11.05 -25.78
CA ASN A 12 22.76 12.29 -25.49
C ASN A 12 22.75 13.32 -26.64
N ALA A 13 22.32 12.95 -27.84
CA ALA A 13 22.21 13.90 -28.96
C ALA A 13 20.85 14.65 -28.96
N LEU A 14 19.81 14.15 -28.32
CA LEU A 14 18.55 14.87 -28.17
C LEU A 14 18.63 16.01 -27.13
N TYR A 15 19.48 15.84 -26.10
CA TYR A 15 19.67 16.87 -25.07
C TYR A 15 20.60 18.04 -25.45
N ALA A 16 21.43 17.90 -26.46
CA ALA A 16 22.36 18.95 -26.90
C ALA A 16 21.68 20.03 -27.77
N GLY A 17 20.46 19.78 -28.27
CA GLY A 17 19.70 20.77 -29.07
C GLY A 17 18.79 21.68 -28.23
N LEU A 18 18.52 21.32 -26.98
CA LEU A 18 17.63 22.05 -26.05
C LEU A 18 18.35 23.20 -25.31
N GLY A 19 19.68 23.18 -25.25
CA GLY A 19 20.45 24.08 -24.40
C GLY A 19 20.41 25.56 -24.79
N THR A 20 20.01 25.93 -26.03
CA THR A 20 19.99 27.34 -26.48
C THR A 20 18.61 28.00 -26.38
N ALA A 21 17.50 27.25 -26.42
CA ALA A 21 16.17 27.80 -26.19
C ALA A 21 15.86 27.99 -24.70
N PHE A 22 16.47 27.16 -23.83
CA PHE A 22 16.28 27.19 -22.39
C PHE A 22 16.84 28.44 -21.68
N ALA A 23 17.90 29.06 -22.26
CA ALA A 23 18.57 30.18 -21.62
C ALA A 23 17.74 31.50 -21.62
N VAL A 24 16.72 31.60 -22.46
CA VAL A 24 15.87 32.81 -22.51
C VAL A 24 14.66 32.73 -21.57
N MET A 25 14.23 31.53 -21.17
CA MET A 25 13.08 31.34 -20.28
C MET A 25 13.43 31.30 -18.77
N LEU A 26 14.72 31.24 -18.41
CA LEU A 26 15.16 31.19 -16.99
C LEU A 26 15.04 32.55 -16.26
N ALA A 27 14.51 33.59 -16.88
CA ALA A 27 14.49 34.94 -16.29
C ALA A 27 13.30 35.21 -15.32
N ASN A 28 12.31 34.31 -15.26
CA ASN A 28 11.26 34.41 -14.22
C ASN A 28 10.93 33.00 -13.71
N PRO A 29 11.37 32.61 -12.52
CA PRO A 29 10.83 31.46 -11.84
C PRO A 29 9.43 31.84 -11.32
N ALA A 30 8.40 31.68 -12.15
CA ALA A 30 7.03 31.68 -11.64
C ALA A 30 6.88 30.37 -10.88
N ILE A 31 6.62 30.48 -9.59
CA ILE A 31 6.32 29.36 -8.69
C ILE A 31 5.02 28.74 -9.22
N ALA A 32 5.07 27.45 -9.59
CA ALA A 32 3.87 26.70 -9.91
C ALA A 32 3.13 26.43 -8.59
N TYR A 33 2.04 27.11 -8.36
CA TYR A 33 1.09 26.81 -7.29
C TYR A 33 -0.01 25.90 -7.86
N ALA A 34 -0.56 25.02 -7.03
CA ALA A 34 -1.84 24.41 -7.32
C ALA A 34 -2.86 25.52 -7.47
N GLY A 35 -3.33 25.77 -8.67
CA GLY A 35 -4.20 26.90 -8.98
C GLY A 35 -5.43 26.44 -9.74
N THR A 36 -6.26 27.37 -10.16
CA THR A 36 -7.55 27.07 -10.80
C THR A 36 -7.69 27.74 -12.16
N TRP A 37 -8.05 26.97 -13.16
CA TRP A 37 -8.43 27.50 -14.45
C TRP A 37 -9.84 28.11 -14.43
N SER A 38 -9.99 29.30 -14.96
CA SER A 38 -11.28 30.00 -15.11
C SER A 38 -11.48 30.47 -16.55
N ASN A 39 -12.68 30.24 -17.10
CA ASN A 39 -13.08 30.80 -18.39
C ASN A 39 -13.95 32.04 -18.15
N GLU A 40 -13.40 33.24 -18.45
CA GLU A 40 -14.01 34.51 -18.09
C GLU A 40 -14.70 35.25 -19.25
N GLY A 41 -15.26 34.60 -20.20
CA GLY A 41 -16.08 35.36 -21.11
C GLY A 41 -16.17 34.96 -22.56
N GLY A 42 -15.70 33.78 -22.91
CA GLY A 42 -15.89 33.30 -24.28
C GLY A 42 -14.97 32.15 -24.68
N PRO A 43 -15.09 31.66 -25.88
CA PRO A 43 -14.18 30.65 -26.40
C PRO A 43 -12.72 31.13 -26.27
N ASN A 44 -11.89 30.34 -25.66
CA ASN A 44 -10.43 30.61 -25.47
C ASN A 44 -10.08 31.81 -24.56
N GLN A 45 -10.98 32.27 -23.72
CA GLN A 45 -10.68 33.31 -22.72
C GLN A 45 -10.38 32.68 -21.34
N TRP A 46 -9.34 31.87 -21.29
CA TRP A 46 -8.91 31.19 -20.10
C TRP A 46 -7.91 32.02 -19.31
N LYS A 47 -8.07 32.05 -17.97
CA LYS A 47 -7.11 32.57 -17.00
C LYS A 47 -6.73 31.48 -16.01
N TYR A 48 -5.54 31.60 -15.45
CA TYR A 48 -5.07 30.74 -14.36
C TYR A 48 -4.85 31.59 -13.11
N TYR A 49 -5.50 31.20 -12.03
CA TYR A 49 -5.40 31.82 -10.72
C TYR A 49 -4.58 30.94 -9.80
N ASN A 50 -3.53 31.50 -9.20
CA ASN A 50 -2.76 30.87 -8.14
C ASN A 50 -3.59 30.76 -6.86
N ASP A 51 -3.16 29.96 -5.87
CA ASP A 51 -3.84 29.79 -4.58
C ASP A 51 -3.98 31.09 -3.78
N ASP A 52 -3.12 32.08 -4.02
CA ASP A 52 -3.20 33.41 -3.43
C ASP A 52 -4.17 34.36 -4.15
N ASN A 53 -4.94 33.86 -5.13
CA ASN A 53 -5.83 34.59 -6.03
C ASN A 53 -5.12 35.60 -6.97
N THR A 54 -3.81 35.54 -7.11
CA THR A 54 -3.12 36.24 -8.19
C THR A 54 -3.32 35.49 -9.50
N SER A 55 -3.41 36.19 -10.63
CA SER A 55 -3.51 35.52 -11.94
C SER A 55 -2.18 35.51 -12.66
N ALA A 56 -1.92 34.42 -13.40
CA ALA A 56 -0.84 34.38 -14.36
C ALA A 56 -1.03 35.49 -15.40
N ALA A 57 0.00 36.30 -15.70
CA ALA A 57 -0.07 37.39 -16.67
C ALA A 57 1.30 37.79 -17.19
N ASP A 58 1.33 38.37 -18.42
CA ASP A 58 2.48 38.99 -19.06
C ASP A 58 3.72 38.07 -19.17
N GLY A 59 3.53 36.79 -19.53
CA GLY A 59 4.67 35.89 -19.68
C GLY A 59 4.34 34.42 -19.78
N TRP A 60 5.37 33.60 -19.67
CA TRP A 60 5.32 32.15 -19.70
C TRP A 60 5.19 31.56 -18.31
N TYR A 61 4.31 30.54 -18.18
CA TYR A 61 4.07 29.82 -16.94
C TYR A 61 4.06 28.31 -17.22
N TRP A 62 4.76 27.56 -16.40
CA TRP A 62 4.67 26.12 -16.36
C TRP A 62 3.58 25.73 -15.37
N ILE A 63 2.62 24.94 -15.79
CA ILE A 63 1.42 24.60 -15.01
C ILE A 63 1.10 23.12 -15.25
N ASP A 64 1.02 22.34 -14.17
CA ASP A 64 0.46 21.00 -14.15
C ASP A 64 -1.07 21.11 -13.96
N GLY A 65 -1.77 21.26 -15.08
CA GLY A 65 -3.22 21.59 -15.05
C GLY A 65 -4.13 20.41 -14.80
N ASP A 66 -3.67 19.20 -15.05
CA ASP A 66 -4.41 17.94 -14.87
C ASP A 66 -3.85 17.06 -13.74
N GLN A 67 -2.78 17.54 -13.07
CA GLN A 67 -2.12 16.89 -11.94
C GLN A 67 -1.54 15.51 -12.29
N ASP A 68 -1.04 15.37 -13.52
CA ASP A 68 -0.38 14.15 -14.00
C ASP A 68 1.12 14.10 -13.63
N GLY A 69 1.64 15.15 -12.95
CA GLY A 69 3.05 15.29 -12.57
C GLY A 69 3.92 15.90 -13.67
N LEU A 70 3.33 16.33 -14.76
CA LEU A 70 4.00 17.00 -15.88
C LEU A 70 3.40 18.38 -16.10
N GLU A 71 4.22 19.40 -16.11
CA GLU A 71 3.80 20.75 -16.43
C GLU A 71 3.88 21.00 -17.94
N GLU A 72 2.82 21.57 -18.52
CA GLU A 72 2.84 22.23 -19.81
C GLU A 72 3.15 23.72 -19.67
N CYS A 73 3.68 24.32 -20.74
CA CYS A 73 4.06 25.73 -20.74
C CYS A 73 3.04 26.56 -21.52
N TYR A 74 2.49 27.57 -20.85
CA TYR A 74 1.47 28.48 -21.37
C TYR A 74 2.01 29.92 -21.39
N TYR A 75 1.50 30.74 -22.33
CA TYR A 75 1.75 32.16 -22.33
C TYR A 75 0.48 32.93 -22.00
N PHE A 76 0.55 33.83 -21.02
CA PHE A 76 -0.54 34.74 -20.69
C PHE A 76 -0.22 36.17 -21.14
N ASP A 77 -1.23 36.85 -21.68
CA ASP A 77 -1.12 38.25 -22.07
C ASP A 77 -1.11 39.17 -20.83
N LYS A 78 -0.97 40.48 -21.06
CA LYS A 78 -0.97 41.50 -19.97
C LYS A 78 -2.27 41.59 -19.19
N ASN A 79 -3.38 41.07 -19.73
CA ASN A 79 -4.68 41.02 -19.06
C ASN A 79 -4.92 39.68 -18.35
N GLY A 80 -3.92 38.77 -18.41
CA GLY A 80 -3.98 37.45 -17.82
C GLY A 80 -4.74 36.41 -18.66
N PHE A 81 -5.01 36.68 -19.94
CA PHE A 81 -5.62 35.67 -20.81
C PHE A 81 -4.57 34.79 -21.47
N MET A 82 -4.80 33.49 -21.42
CA MET A 82 -3.97 32.50 -22.09
C MET A 82 -4.05 32.68 -23.60
N LEU A 83 -2.90 32.69 -24.29
CA LEU A 83 -2.82 32.69 -25.73
C LEU A 83 -2.98 31.25 -26.26
N ALA A 84 -3.81 31.08 -27.29
CA ALA A 84 -4.03 29.80 -27.97
C ALA A 84 -4.05 29.98 -29.49
N ASP A 85 -3.63 28.94 -30.21
CA ASP A 85 -3.57 28.86 -31.66
C ASP A 85 -2.92 30.11 -32.34
N THR A 86 -1.83 30.61 -31.71
CA THR A 86 -1.16 31.85 -32.19
C THR A 86 0.34 31.81 -31.91
N ARG A 87 1.01 32.91 -32.34
CA ARG A 87 2.38 33.19 -31.93
C ARG A 87 2.40 34.19 -30.81
N THR A 88 3.22 33.90 -29.81
CA THR A 88 3.46 34.79 -28.66
C THR A 88 4.29 36.02 -29.11
N PRO A 89 4.31 37.12 -28.32
CA PRO A 89 5.08 38.33 -28.65
C PRO A 89 6.58 38.10 -28.87
N ASP A 90 7.16 37.08 -28.22
CA ASP A 90 8.55 36.65 -28.33
C ASP A 90 8.78 35.61 -29.46
N GLY A 91 7.72 35.26 -30.23
CA GLY A 91 7.82 34.54 -31.51
C GLY A 91 7.64 33.02 -31.40
N PHE A 92 7.30 32.47 -30.24
CA PHE A 92 7.04 31.04 -30.06
C PHE A 92 5.60 30.68 -30.45
N GLN A 93 5.38 29.42 -30.82
CA GLN A 93 4.07 28.92 -31.22
C GLN A 93 3.35 28.25 -30.03
N VAL A 94 2.09 28.62 -29.78
CA VAL A 94 1.17 27.89 -28.92
C VAL A 94 0.06 27.24 -29.75
N ASN A 95 -0.36 26.04 -29.38
CA ASN A 95 -1.41 25.28 -30.05
C ASN A 95 -2.83 25.74 -29.60
N SER A 96 -3.87 25.05 -30.07
CA SER A 96 -5.28 25.32 -29.70
C SER A 96 -5.57 25.20 -28.21
N ASP A 97 -4.83 24.40 -27.48
CA ASP A 97 -4.97 24.19 -26.03
C ASP A 97 -4.12 25.17 -25.23
N GLY A 98 -3.35 26.03 -25.89
CA GLY A 98 -2.47 27.02 -25.29
C GLY A 98 -1.07 26.52 -24.98
N PHE A 99 -0.75 25.25 -25.27
CA PHE A 99 0.55 24.67 -24.97
C PHE A 99 1.64 25.17 -25.90
N TRP A 100 2.79 25.56 -25.33
CA TRP A 100 3.99 25.82 -26.11
C TRP A 100 4.40 24.61 -26.93
N THR A 101 4.66 24.84 -28.24
CA THR A 101 5.10 23.79 -29.15
C THR A 101 6.40 24.13 -29.85
N VAL A 102 7.26 23.12 -30.05
CA VAL A 102 8.46 23.19 -30.89
C VAL A 102 8.33 22.10 -31.95
N SER A 103 8.37 22.50 -33.23
CA SER A 103 8.15 21.60 -34.37
C SER A 103 6.84 20.79 -34.27
N GLY A 104 5.79 21.38 -33.70
CA GLY A 104 4.48 20.76 -33.51
C GLY A 104 4.37 19.81 -32.30
N GLN A 105 5.44 19.67 -31.52
CA GLN A 105 5.43 18.86 -30.28
C GLN A 105 5.26 19.76 -29.07
N VAL A 106 4.33 19.40 -28.19
CA VAL A 106 4.10 20.06 -26.89
C VAL A 106 5.35 19.93 -26.02
N GLN A 107 5.75 21.02 -25.42
CA GLN A 107 6.87 21.06 -24.49
C GLN A 107 6.31 20.80 -23.08
N LYS A 108 6.87 19.79 -22.39
CA LYS A 108 6.52 19.39 -21.04
C LYS A 108 7.78 19.32 -20.17
N ARG A 109 7.64 19.49 -18.88
CA ARG A 109 8.66 19.19 -17.88
C ARG A 109 8.02 18.50 -16.68
N GLU A 110 8.80 17.78 -15.91
CA GLU A 110 8.32 17.27 -14.60
C GLU A 110 8.04 18.43 -13.66
N THR A 111 6.93 18.36 -12.94
CA THR A 111 6.61 19.28 -11.86
C THR A 111 7.73 19.21 -10.82
N PRO A 112 8.37 20.35 -10.47
CA PRO A 112 9.40 20.34 -9.44
C PRO A 112 8.85 19.81 -8.11
N VAL A 113 9.62 18.96 -7.42
CA VAL A 113 9.19 18.29 -6.19
C VAL A 113 8.63 19.26 -5.14
N GLN A 114 9.22 20.45 -5.00
CA GLN A 114 8.75 21.48 -4.08
C GLN A 114 7.36 22.02 -4.41
N ASP A 115 6.88 21.84 -5.63
CA ASP A 115 5.61 22.35 -6.15
C ASP A 115 4.53 21.28 -6.17
N LEU A 116 4.88 20.00 -5.93
CA LEU A 116 3.93 18.90 -5.82
C LEU A 116 3.09 19.03 -4.53
N PRO A 117 1.80 18.67 -4.55
CA PRO A 117 1.01 18.55 -3.33
C PRO A 117 1.53 17.39 -2.44
N THR A 118 1.05 17.32 -1.20
CA THR A 118 1.31 16.16 -0.34
C THR A 118 0.72 14.88 -0.95
N GLY A 119 1.47 13.79 -0.93
CA GLY A 119 1.00 12.49 -1.42
C GLY A 119 1.96 11.80 -2.38
N LEU A 120 1.42 10.82 -3.11
CA LEU A 120 2.13 10.01 -4.10
C LEU A 120 2.16 10.71 -5.46
N HIS A 121 3.31 10.68 -6.13
CA HIS A 121 3.51 11.24 -7.46
C HIS A 121 4.41 10.35 -8.30
N GLU A 122 4.04 10.15 -9.58
CA GLU A 122 4.92 9.52 -10.55
C GLU A 122 5.94 10.54 -11.07
N GLN A 123 7.21 10.15 -11.13
CA GLN A 123 8.31 10.97 -11.67
C GLN A 123 9.24 10.10 -12.52
N GLU A 124 10.15 10.69 -13.30
CA GLU A 124 11.06 9.94 -14.18
C GLU A 124 11.84 8.82 -13.48
N GLY A 125 12.14 9.00 -12.17
CA GLY A 125 12.83 7.99 -11.35
C GLY A 125 11.92 6.91 -10.76
N GLY A 126 10.61 7.07 -10.81
CA GLY A 126 9.60 6.21 -10.21
C GLY A 126 8.67 6.95 -9.25
N LEU A 127 7.86 6.20 -8.53
CA LEU A 127 6.89 6.72 -7.58
C LEU A 127 7.60 7.34 -6.35
N ILE A 128 7.26 8.58 -6.01
CA ILE A 128 7.76 9.32 -4.84
C ILE A 128 6.60 9.67 -3.91
N TYR A 129 6.88 10.04 -2.67
CA TYR A 129 5.90 10.58 -1.74
C TYR A 129 6.41 11.87 -1.13
N ARG A 130 5.65 12.96 -1.28
CA ARG A 130 5.90 14.24 -0.64
C ARG A 130 5.07 14.36 0.64
N ASP A 131 5.70 14.67 1.77
CA ASP A 131 5.01 14.82 3.03
C ASP A 131 4.42 16.24 3.23
N GLU A 132 3.69 16.44 4.33
CA GLU A 132 3.08 17.72 4.67
C GLU A 132 4.13 18.85 4.90
N GLY A 133 5.36 18.49 5.22
CA GLY A 133 6.48 19.42 5.37
C GLY A 133 7.13 19.82 4.04
N GLY A 134 6.72 19.19 2.95
CA GLY A 134 7.27 19.42 1.62
C GLY A 134 8.51 18.61 1.29
N GLU A 135 8.91 17.69 2.16
CA GLU A 135 10.08 16.84 1.97
C GLU A 135 9.69 15.49 1.33
N LEU A 136 10.62 14.90 0.59
CA LEU A 136 10.47 13.55 0.10
C LEU A 136 10.61 12.52 1.23
N ALA A 137 9.71 11.55 1.24
CA ALA A 137 9.91 10.37 2.08
C ALA A 137 11.16 9.62 1.62
N ALA A 138 12.15 9.45 2.50
CA ALA A 138 13.36 8.69 2.24
C ALA A 138 13.66 7.74 3.40
N ASN A 139 14.04 6.49 3.11
CA ASN A 139 14.20 5.42 4.09
C ASN A 139 12.98 5.34 5.04
N ALA A 140 11.78 5.41 4.49
CA ALA A 140 10.57 5.61 5.30
C ALA A 140 9.35 4.87 4.73
N TRP A 141 8.53 4.37 5.64
CA TRP A 141 7.20 3.86 5.33
C TRP A 141 6.19 4.99 5.18
N ARG A 142 5.31 4.88 4.19
CA ARG A 142 4.12 5.75 4.04
C ARG A 142 2.93 4.90 3.63
N SER A 143 1.75 5.34 4.07
CA SER A 143 0.48 4.75 3.62
C SER A 143 -0.30 5.76 2.79
N SER A 144 -0.92 5.28 1.72
CA SER A 144 -1.85 6.04 0.90
C SER A 144 -2.94 5.10 0.42
N ASP A 145 -4.19 5.53 0.48
CA ASP A 145 -5.39 4.77 0.04
C ASP A 145 -5.43 3.32 0.58
N GLY A 146 -5.04 3.14 1.85
CA GLY A 146 -5.03 1.83 2.51
C GLY A 146 -3.89 0.90 2.10
N SER A 147 -2.97 1.36 1.26
CA SER A 147 -1.79 0.63 0.83
C SER A 147 -0.53 1.17 1.52
N TRP A 148 0.43 0.29 1.81
CA TRP A 148 1.72 0.66 2.36
C TRP A 148 2.81 0.66 1.28
N TYR A 149 3.70 1.62 1.39
CA TYR A 149 4.87 1.81 0.53
C TYR A 149 6.12 2.00 1.39
N TYR A 150 7.27 1.61 0.87
CA TYR A 150 8.56 1.99 1.45
C TYR A 150 9.37 2.73 0.41
N PHE A 151 9.96 3.85 0.83
CA PHE A 151 10.78 4.70 -0.02
C PHE A 151 12.25 4.50 0.36
N ASP A 152 13.10 4.29 -0.65
CA ASP A 152 14.53 4.13 -0.49
C ASP A 152 15.25 5.44 -0.10
N ALA A 153 16.58 5.41 -0.02
CA ALA A 153 17.36 6.60 0.33
C ALA A 153 17.31 7.72 -0.74
N ALA A 154 16.94 7.39 -1.98
CA ALA A 154 16.76 8.35 -3.07
C ALA A 154 15.33 8.92 -3.10
N GLY A 155 14.42 8.40 -2.26
CA GLY A 155 13.03 8.83 -2.19
C GLY A 155 12.10 8.10 -3.15
N HIS A 156 12.53 7.03 -3.80
CA HIS A 156 11.70 6.25 -4.71
C HIS A 156 11.06 5.05 -4.02
N ALA A 157 9.80 4.78 -4.33
CA ALA A 157 9.11 3.59 -3.85
C ALA A 157 9.79 2.32 -4.34
N VAL A 158 10.05 1.40 -3.43
CA VAL A 158 10.75 0.14 -3.74
C VAL A 158 9.79 -0.88 -4.37
N LYS A 159 10.36 -1.86 -5.08
CA LYS A 159 9.67 -2.97 -5.76
C LYS A 159 10.35 -4.29 -5.44
N GLY A 160 9.60 -5.38 -5.62
CA GLY A 160 10.12 -6.73 -5.41
C GLY A 160 10.55 -6.99 -3.96
N TRP A 161 11.51 -7.87 -3.78
CA TRP A 161 12.00 -8.26 -2.46
C TRP A 161 12.94 -7.22 -1.85
N GLN A 162 12.64 -6.78 -0.62
CA GLN A 162 13.41 -5.78 0.13
C GLN A 162 13.67 -6.23 1.56
N TYR A 163 14.89 -5.97 2.07
CA TYR A 163 15.22 -6.14 3.47
C TYR A 163 15.07 -4.81 4.20
N ILE A 164 14.12 -4.73 5.13
CA ILE A 164 13.79 -3.52 5.88
C ILE A 164 13.58 -3.89 7.35
N ASP A 165 14.26 -3.21 8.25
CA ASP A 165 14.13 -3.39 9.72
C ASP A 165 14.24 -4.85 10.21
N GLY A 166 15.08 -5.66 9.55
CA GLY A 166 15.31 -7.05 9.91
C GLY A 166 14.29 -8.05 9.35
N TYR A 167 13.34 -7.59 8.56
CA TYR A 167 12.39 -8.41 7.81
C TYR A 167 12.70 -8.38 6.31
N LYS A 168 12.19 -9.37 5.58
CA LYS A 168 12.20 -9.39 4.12
C LYS A 168 10.76 -9.28 3.60
N PHE A 169 10.45 -8.16 3.00
CA PHE A 169 9.14 -7.82 2.43
C PHE A 169 9.11 -7.99 0.93
N TYR A 170 7.92 -8.17 0.37
CA TYR A 170 7.69 -8.13 -1.06
C TYR A 170 6.75 -6.98 -1.41
N PHE A 171 7.18 -6.17 -2.37
CA PHE A 171 6.39 -5.08 -2.94
C PHE A 171 5.98 -5.44 -4.37
N ASP A 172 4.75 -5.11 -4.75
CA ASP A 172 4.27 -5.32 -6.10
C ASP A 172 5.17 -4.62 -7.13
N GLU A 173 5.48 -5.31 -8.22
CA GLU A 173 6.45 -4.82 -9.24
C GLU A 173 5.92 -3.63 -10.05
N ASN A 174 4.59 -3.44 -10.09
CA ASN A 174 3.95 -2.35 -10.82
C ASN A 174 3.45 -1.25 -9.87
N ALA A 175 2.66 -1.64 -8.85
CA ALA A 175 2.03 -0.71 -7.93
C ALA A 175 2.95 -0.22 -6.82
N CYS A 176 4.12 -0.83 -6.60
CA CYS A 176 5.05 -0.55 -5.49
C CYS A 176 4.44 -0.75 -4.10
N THR A 177 3.29 -1.39 -3.98
CA THR A 177 2.58 -1.60 -2.71
C THR A 177 3.10 -2.82 -1.97
N LEU A 178 3.15 -2.74 -0.64
CA LEU A 178 3.46 -3.88 0.21
C LEU A 178 2.41 -4.99 0.03
N VAL A 179 2.86 -6.19 -0.29
CA VAL A 179 1.99 -7.37 -0.40
C VAL A 179 1.93 -8.07 0.95
N GLN A 180 0.77 -8.07 1.60
CA GLN A 180 0.56 -8.62 2.95
C GLN A 180 0.02 -10.07 2.95
N ASN A 181 -0.12 -10.68 1.80
CA ASN A 181 -0.40 -12.12 1.60
C ASN A 181 0.46 -12.65 0.47
N LEU A 182 1.42 -13.49 0.81
CA LEU A 182 2.40 -14.02 -0.15
C LEU A 182 1.99 -15.36 -0.77
N GLU A 183 0.75 -15.82 -0.58
CA GLU A 183 0.24 -16.99 -1.30
C GLU A 183 0.29 -16.75 -2.81
N GLY A 184 0.85 -17.69 -3.54
CA GLY A 184 1.05 -17.55 -4.99
C GLY A 184 2.33 -16.78 -5.39
N ILE A 185 2.95 -16.04 -4.47
CA ILE A 185 4.23 -15.33 -4.70
C ILE A 185 5.41 -16.14 -4.16
N LEU A 186 5.28 -16.64 -2.93
CA LEU A 186 6.31 -17.44 -2.27
C LEU A 186 5.78 -18.81 -1.90
N SER A 187 6.38 -19.87 -2.42
CA SER A 187 6.13 -21.24 -1.96
C SER A 187 7.03 -21.58 -0.79
N ALA A 188 6.46 -21.68 0.42
CA ALA A 188 7.20 -22.02 1.63
C ALA A 188 6.75 -23.39 2.16
N GLN A 189 7.71 -24.20 2.64
CA GLN A 189 7.47 -25.56 3.16
C GLN A 189 7.37 -25.60 4.69
N SER A 190 7.74 -24.55 5.36
CA SER A 190 7.68 -24.45 6.81
C SER A 190 7.39 -23.01 7.25
N PHE A 191 6.84 -22.87 8.45
CA PHE A 191 6.44 -21.59 8.99
C PHE A 191 6.77 -21.47 10.48
N GLN A 192 6.86 -20.23 10.97
CA GLN A 192 6.71 -19.88 12.37
C GLN A 192 5.49 -19.00 12.57
N ILE A 193 4.87 -19.08 13.74
CA ILE A 193 3.66 -18.33 14.07
C ILE A 193 3.96 -17.42 15.26
N VAL A 194 3.52 -16.18 15.18
CA VAL A 194 3.52 -15.21 16.27
C VAL A 194 2.08 -14.81 16.56
N VAL A 195 1.67 -14.93 17.83
CA VAL A 195 0.36 -14.50 18.31
C VAL A 195 0.54 -13.31 19.23
N ASP A 196 0.10 -12.15 18.80
CA ASP A 196 0.03 -10.95 19.61
C ASP A 196 -1.37 -10.83 20.23
N ARG A 197 -1.45 -11.06 21.56
CA ARG A 197 -2.72 -11.03 22.29
C ARG A 197 -3.28 -9.61 22.37
N ALA A 198 -2.42 -8.62 22.56
CA ALA A 198 -2.83 -7.22 22.71
C ALA A 198 -3.43 -6.65 21.42
N ARG A 199 -2.87 -7.05 20.26
CA ARG A 199 -3.39 -6.67 18.94
C ARG A 199 -4.48 -7.59 18.41
N CYS A 200 -4.73 -8.73 19.05
CA CYS A 200 -5.62 -9.78 18.55
C CYS A 200 -5.22 -10.24 17.14
N GLN A 201 -3.94 -10.50 16.96
CA GLN A 201 -3.33 -10.75 15.67
C GLN A 201 -2.48 -12.01 15.68
N VAL A 202 -2.52 -12.77 14.58
CA VAL A 202 -1.63 -13.91 14.33
C VAL A 202 -0.84 -13.61 13.05
N THR A 203 0.49 -13.55 13.14
CA THR A 203 1.35 -13.39 11.98
C THR A 203 2.13 -14.67 11.72
N VAL A 204 2.13 -15.10 10.47
CA VAL A 204 2.89 -16.26 10.01
C VAL A 204 4.13 -15.77 9.26
N TYR A 205 5.27 -16.38 9.56
CA TYR A 205 6.55 -16.06 8.93
C TYR A 205 7.08 -17.27 8.16
N ALA A 206 7.52 -17.04 6.94
CA ALA A 206 8.27 -17.98 6.14
C ALA A 206 9.78 -17.82 6.38
N PRO A 207 10.59 -18.88 6.14
CA PRO A 207 12.03 -18.80 6.23
C PRO A 207 12.61 -18.02 5.05
N ASP A 208 13.72 -17.31 5.33
CA ASP A 208 14.64 -16.80 4.33
C ASP A 208 15.97 -17.56 4.50
N ASP A 209 16.45 -18.17 3.45
CA ASP A 209 17.56 -19.10 3.51
C ASP A 209 18.79 -18.52 4.26
N GLY A 210 19.13 -19.15 5.40
CA GLY A 210 20.23 -18.71 6.27
C GLY A 210 19.91 -17.60 7.26
N ASN A 211 18.81 -16.85 7.09
CA ASN A 211 18.42 -15.71 7.92
C ASN A 211 17.30 -16.04 8.93
N GLY A 212 16.75 -17.26 8.88
CA GLY A 212 15.64 -17.67 9.74
C GLY A 212 14.27 -17.23 9.21
N TYR A 213 13.29 -17.15 10.10
CA TYR A 213 11.90 -16.85 9.73
C TYR A 213 11.65 -15.33 9.78
N ILE A 214 12.11 -14.62 8.76
CA ILE A 214 12.03 -13.15 8.67
C ILE A 214 11.14 -12.64 7.55
N ILE A 215 10.49 -13.52 6.78
CA ILE A 215 9.55 -13.12 5.74
C ILE A 215 8.14 -13.12 6.34
N PRO A 216 7.54 -11.96 6.64
CA PRO A 216 6.13 -11.90 6.99
C PRO A 216 5.32 -12.45 5.80
N TYR A 217 4.62 -13.56 6.02
CA TYR A 217 3.97 -14.30 4.93
C TYR A 217 2.48 -13.97 4.83
N ARG A 218 1.82 -13.97 5.98
CA ARG A 218 0.39 -13.69 6.10
C ARG A 218 0.02 -13.32 7.53
N THR A 219 -1.03 -12.52 7.69
CA THR A 219 -1.56 -12.14 9.00
C THR A 219 -3.05 -12.44 9.07
N PHE A 220 -3.50 -12.85 10.26
CA PHE A 220 -4.88 -13.18 10.56
C PHE A 220 -5.38 -12.41 11.76
N ILE A 221 -6.67 -12.09 11.78
CA ILE A 221 -7.36 -11.62 12.98
C ILE A 221 -7.60 -12.78 13.93
N CYS A 222 -7.52 -12.53 15.24
CA CYS A 222 -7.88 -13.55 16.23
C CYS A 222 -8.59 -12.96 17.44
N SER A 223 -9.15 -13.85 18.28
CA SER A 223 -9.64 -13.53 19.61
C SER A 223 -8.96 -14.43 20.64
N PRO A 224 -7.96 -13.91 21.35
CA PRO A 224 -7.33 -14.61 22.46
C PRO A 224 -8.23 -14.68 23.68
N GLY A 225 -7.71 -15.26 24.77
CA GLY A 225 -8.40 -15.35 26.07
C GLY A 225 -8.71 -13.98 26.67
N LYS A 226 -9.91 -13.85 27.21
CA LYS A 226 -10.34 -12.68 27.99
C LYS A 226 -9.58 -12.57 29.33
N GLU A 227 -9.66 -11.43 29.99
CA GLU A 227 -8.87 -11.08 31.17
C GLU A 227 -8.80 -12.19 32.25
N ASN A 228 -9.93 -12.84 32.55
CA ASN A 228 -10.00 -13.91 33.56
C ASN A 228 -9.56 -15.30 33.06
N SER A 229 -9.15 -15.42 31.81
CA SER A 229 -8.78 -16.68 31.15
C SER A 229 -7.81 -16.43 30.01
N GLN A 230 -6.73 -15.73 30.31
CA GLN A 230 -5.76 -15.30 29.30
C GLN A 230 -5.11 -16.47 28.58
N THR A 231 -4.86 -16.30 27.28
CA THR A 231 -3.97 -17.18 26.53
C THR A 231 -2.57 -17.11 27.14
N PRO A 232 -1.94 -18.24 27.53
CA PRO A 232 -0.62 -18.21 28.14
C PRO A 232 0.42 -17.69 27.17
N THR A 233 1.34 -16.85 27.68
CA THR A 233 2.50 -16.36 26.92
C THR A 233 3.63 -17.38 26.94
N GLY A 234 4.51 -17.32 25.93
CA GLY A 234 5.67 -18.17 25.80
C GLY A 234 5.85 -18.75 24.40
N THR A 235 6.75 -19.73 24.31
CA THR A 235 7.01 -20.43 23.05
C THR A 235 6.49 -21.87 23.13
N PHE A 236 5.68 -22.21 22.18
CA PHE A 236 5.00 -23.51 22.06
C PHE A 236 5.31 -24.13 20.69
N LYS A 237 4.81 -25.33 20.47
CA LYS A 237 4.80 -25.98 19.15
C LYS A 237 3.41 -26.49 18.85
N THR A 238 3.02 -26.46 17.58
CA THR A 238 1.82 -27.16 17.13
C THR A 238 1.96 -28.67 17.40
N THR A 239 0.86 -29.33 17.69
CA THR A 239 0.83 -30.79 17.95
C THR A 239 -0.30 -31.46 17.20
N ARG A 240 -1.33 -31.91 17.89
CA ARG A 240 -2.48 -32.65 17.31
C ARG A 240 -3.41 -31.71 16.59
N LYS A 241 -4.00 -32.20 15.52
CA LYS A 241 -5.01 -31.51 14.70
C LYS A 241 -6.32 -32.28 14.72
N TYR A 242 -7.44 -31.54 14.71
CA TYR A 242 -8.77 -32.13 14.73
C TYR A 242 -9.66 -31.36 13.75
N ARG A 243 -10.37 -32.05 12.85
CA ARG A 243 -11.36 -31.39 11.98
C ARG A 243 -12.46 -30.70 12.82
N TRP A 244 -12.94 -31.40 13.87
CA TRP A 244 -13.81 -30.91 14.90
C TRP A 244 -13.27 -31.32 16.28
N HIS A 245 -13.37 -30.44 17.26
CA HIS A 245 -12.97 -30.71 18.64
C HIS A 245 -13.95 -30.12 19.63
N ALA A 246 -14.31 -30.91 20.64
CA ALA A 246 -15.12 -30.44 21.75
C ALA A 246 -14.32 -29.42 22.60
N LEU A 247 -14.95 -28.32 22.90
CA LEU A 247 -14.42 -27.22 23.69
C LEU A 247 -15.19 -27.09 25.02
N VAL A 248 -14.88 -26.05 25.79
CA VAL A 248 -15.61 -25.73 27.00
C VAL A 248 -17.09 -25.42 26.72
N GLU A 249 -17.95 -25.49 27.72
CA GLU A 249 -19.39 -25.16 27.64
C GLU A 249 -20.15 -25.98 26.57
N SER A 250 -19.71 -27.21 26.32
CA SER A 250 -20.32 -28.10 25.33
C SER A 250 -20.41 -27.49 23.94
N THR A 251 -19.36 -26.77 23.53
CA THR A 251 -19.21 -26.21 22.19
C THR A 251 -18.17 -26.95 21.38
N TYR A 252 -18.12 -26.70 20.08
CA TYR A 252 -17.20 -27.33 19.13
C TYR A 252 -16.55 -26.27 18.25
N GLY A 253 -15.26 -26.47 17.94
CA GLY A 253 -14.53 -25.68 16.95
C GLY A 253 -14.10 -26.53 15.78
N GLN A 254 -13.89 -25.89 14.63
CA GLN A 254 -13.39 -26.50 13.41
C GLN A 254 -11.89 -26.29 13.26
N TYR A 255 -11.23 -27.15 12.48
CA TYR A 255 -9.82 -27.06 12.12
C TYR A 255 -8.89 -26.73 13.28
N CYS A 256 -9.12 -27.44 14.39
CA CYS A 256 -8.39 -27.19 15.63
C CYS A 256 -6.94 -27.64 15.54
N THR A 257 -6.01 -26.79 15.92
CA THR A 257 -4.57 -27.11 16.03
C THR A 257 -4.10 -26.83 17.46
N ARG A 258 -3.62 -27.87 18.16
CA ARG A 258 -3.25 -27.80 19.59
C ARG A 258 -1.83 -27.30 19.77
N LEU A 259 -1.64 -26.46 20.80
CA LEU A 259 -0.31 -26.05 21.28
C LEU A 259 0.24 -27.05 22.31
N SER A 260 1.55 -27.29 22.25
CA SER A 260 2.26 -28.23 23.12
C SER A 260 2.15 -27.86 24.60
N ASN A 261 2.05 -28.86 25.46
CA ASN A 261 2.03 -28.73 26.92
C ASN A 261 0.89 -27.84 27.46
N THR A 262 -0.15 -27.64 26.67
CA THR A 262 -1.33 -26.84 27.03
C THR A 262 -2.62 -27.50 26.56
N SER A 263 -3.76 -26.96 27.01
CA SER A 263 -5.08 -27.23 26.43
C SER A 263 -5.48 -26.23 25.35
N ILE A 264 -4.60 -25.30 25.02
CA ILE A 264 -4.86 -24.20 24.07
C ILE A 264 -4.87 -24.71 22.64
N LEU A 265 -5.81 -24.20 21.87
CA LEU A 265 -6.00 -24.52 20.44
C LEU A 265 -6.13 -23.22 19.64
N PHE A 266 -5.64 -23.24 18.42
CA PHE A 266 -6.25 -22.46 17.36
C PHE A 266 -7.53 -23.16 16.94
N HIS A 267 -8.65 -22.46 16.83
CA HIS A 267 -9.92 -23.02 16.39
C HIS A 267 -10.88 -21.94 15.87
N SER A 268 -11.85 -22.31 15.04
CA SER A 268 -12.90 -21.41 14.56
C SER A 268 -13.74 -20.84 15.69
N VAL A 269 -14.54 -19.81 15.40
CA VAL A 269 -15.60 -19.38 16.34
C VAL A 269 -16.42 -20.60 16.77
N PRO A 270 -16.64 -20.81 18.08
CA PRO A 270 -17.29 -22.04 18.57
C PRO A 270 -18.79 -22.04 18.34
N GLY A 271 -19.34 -23.22 18.05
CA GLY A 271 -20.77 -23.47 17.94
C GLY A 271 -21.24 -24.65 18.78
N LYS A 272 -22.54 -24.90 18.81
CA LYS A 272 -23.16 -25.92 19.68
C LYS A 272 -23.11 -27.34 19.12
N THR A 273 -22.79 -27.51 17.83
CA THR A 273 -22.74 -28.78 17.15
C THR A 273 -21.49 -28.90 16.26
N THR A 274 -21.29 -30.04 15.62
CA THR A 274 -20.26 -30.25 14.59
C THR A 274 -20.78 -29.96 13.18
N SER A 275 -21.72 -29.02 13.05
CA SER A 275 -22.23 -28.55 11.76
C SER A 275 -21.56 -27.21 11.38
N ILE A 276 -21.43 -26.94 10.09
CA ILE A 276 -21.00 -25.62 9.60
C ILE A 276 -22.02 -24.52 9.91
N HIS A 277 -23.29 -24.88 10.10
CA HIS A 277 -24.38 -24.03 10.56
C HIS A 277 -24.55 -24.20 12.09
N ASN A 278 -23.70 -23.55 12.88
CA ASN A 278 -23.69 -23.78 14.33
C ASN A 278 -23.21 -22.60 15.17
N ILE A 279 -22.71 -21.53 14.56
CA ILE A 279 -22.24 -20.33 15.27
C ILE A 279 -23.37 -19.34 15.50
N THR A 280 -23.11 -18.29 16.26
CA THR A 280 -23.99 -17.14 16.39
C THR A 280 -23.28 -15.88 15.92
N ALA A 281 -24.03 -14.93 15.36
CA ALA A 281 -23.49 -13.64 14.94
C ALA A 281 -22.83 -12.91 16.13
N GLU A 282 -23.40 -13.04 17.35
CA GLU A 282 -22.83 -12.46 18.56
C GLU A 282 -21.39 -12.97 18.81
N GLU A 283 -21.15 -14.29 18.72
CA GLU A 283 -19.81 -14.86 18.97
C GLU A 283 -18.83 -14.57 17.81
N TYR A 284 -19.31 -14.62 16.56
CA TYR A 284 -18.48 -14.30 15.40
C TYR A 284 -18.03 -12.83 15.41
N ASN A 285 -18.94 -11.94 15.71
CA ASN A 285 -18.69 -10.49 15.71
C ASN A 285 -17.78 -10.02 16.86
N LYS A 286 -17.35 -10.91 17.77
CA LYS A 286 -16.31 -10.68 18.78
C LYS A 286 -14.88 -10.87 18.20
N LEU A 287 -14.71 -11.39 16.99
CA LEU A 287 -13.37 -11.51 16.39
C LEU A 287 -12.67 -10.14 16.36
N GLY A 288 -11.40 -10.15 16.76
CA GLY A 288 -10.59 -8.94 16.94
C GLY A 288 -10.60 -8.35 18.35
N ALA A 289 -11.31 -8.98 19.31
CA ALA A 289 -11.26 -8.64 20.71
C ALA A 289 -11.03 -9.90 21.58
N PRO A 290 -10.43 -9.80 22.78
CA PRO A 290 -10.30 -10.92 23.71
C PRO A 290 -11.67 -11.49 24.08
N ALA A 291 -11.96 -12.74 23.69
CA ALA A 291 -13.30 -13.33 23.84
C ALA A 291 -13.30 -14.81 24.27
N SER A 292 -12.15 -15.50 24.26
CA SER A 292 -12.08 -16.93 24.53
C SER A 292 -11.83 -17.24 26.01
N HIS A 293 -11.83 -18.52 26.35
CA HIS A 293 -11.39 -19.06 27.64
C HIS A 293 -9.91 -19.53 27.59
N GLY A 294 -9.07 -18.84 26.81
CA GLY A 294 -7.65 -19.10 26.67
C GLY A 294 -7.21 -19.59 25.29
N CYS A 295 -8.10 -20.21 24.52
CA CYS A 295 -7.81 -20.59 23.13
C CYS A 295 -7.67 -19.36 22.21
N ILE A 296 -7.23 -19.60 20.99
CA ILE A 296 -7.06 -18.57 19.96
C ILE A 296 -8.15 -18.80 18.90
N ARG A 297 -9.24 -18.02 18.99
CA ARG A 297 -10.35 -18.08 18.03
C ARG A 297 -9.98 -17.30 16.76
N MET A 298 -10.34 -17.84 15.61
CA MET A 298 -10.08 -17.23 14.30
C MET A 298 -11.30 -17.51 13.39
N THR A 299 -11.27 -17.00 12.17
CA THR A 299 -12.20 -17.42 11.12
C THR A 299 -11.97 -18.89 10.75
N VAL A 300 -12.93 -19.52 10.11
CA VAL A 300 -12.78 -20.90 9.63
C VAL A 300 -11.68 -21.02 8.60
N ALA A 301 -11.61 -20.08 7.63
CA ALA A 301 -10.56 -20.08 6.61
C ALA A 301 -9.15 -19.97 7.21
N ASP A 302 -8.96 -19.09 8.20
CA ASP A 302 -7.66 -18.87 8.83
C ASP A 302 -7.23 -20.06 9.70
N CYS A 303 -8.18 -20.66 10.43
CA CYS A 303 -7.93 -21.92 11.16
C CYS A 303 -7.57 -23.06 10.21
N LYS A 304 -8.29 -23.17 9.09
CA LYS A 304 -8.01 -24.17 8.05
C LYS A 304 -6.65 -23.96 7.45
N TRP A 305 -6.25 -22.70 7.20
CA TRP A 305 -4.93 -22.40 6.68
C TRP A 305 -3.82 -22.89 7.61
N ILE A 306 -3.88 -22.58 8.91
CA ILE A 306 -2.93 -23.09 9.91
C ILE A 306 -2.97 -24.61 9.98
N TYR A 307 -4.16 -25.19 9.96
CA TYR A 307 -4.37 -26.63 9.97
C TYR A 307 -3.67 -27.31 8.80
N ASP A 308 -3.78 -26.78 7.60
CA ASP A 308 -3.24 -27.40 6.39
C ASP A 308 -1.73 -27.15 6.25
N HIS A 309 -1.24 -25.94 6.53
CA HIS A 309 0.13 -25.51 6.19
C HIS A 309 1.13 -25.57 7.37
N CYS A 310 0.67 -25.66 8.61
CA CYS A 310 1.54 -25.66 9.79
C CYS A 310 1.57 -27.07 10.42
N PRO A 311 2.51 -27.95 10.02
CA PRO A 311 2.59 -29.32 10.56
C PRO A 311 2.89 -29.36 12.05
N SER A 312 2.75 -30.54 12.67
CA SER A 312 3.19 -30.76 14.07
C SER A 312 4.67 -30.37 14.23
N GLY A 313 4.97 -29.60 15.27
CA GLY A 313 6.32 -29.07 15.51
C GLY A 313 6.53 -27.64 15.06
N THR A 314 5.58 -27.02 14.31
CA THR A 314 5.64 -25.59 13.97
C THR A 314 5.72 -24.75 15.26
N VAL A 315 6.72 -23.88 15.34
CA VAL A 315 6.94 -22.99 16.50
C VAL A 315 5.89 -21.91 16.55
N VAL A 316 5.33 -21.67 17.74
CA VAL A 316 4.33 -20.65 18.01
C VAL A 316 4.79 -19.81 19.21
N THR A 317 5.03 -18.53 18.99
CA THR A 317 5.33 -17.56 20.06
C THR A 317 4.08 -16.77 20.39
N VAL A 318 3.70 -16.72 21.66
CA VAL A 318 2.54 -15.97 22.15
C VAL A 318 3.03 -14.89 23.12
N GLY A 319 2.59 -13.65 22.90
CA GLY A 319 2.96 -12.52 23.76
C GLY A 319 2.05 -11.32 23.58
N ASP A 320 2.47 -10.19 24.10
CA ASP A 320 1.79 -8.89 23.97
C ASP A 320 2.73 -7.87 23.33
N ASN A 321 2.18 -7.03 22.48
CA ASN A 321 2.92 -5.96 21.78
C ASN A 321 4.18 -6.47 21.07
N LEU A 322 4.09 -7.64 20.47
CA LEU A 322 5.15 -8.24 19.67
C LEU A 322 5.31 -7.47 18.35
N PRO A 323 6.48 -7.57 17.68
CA PRO A 323 6.64 -6.97 16.35
C PRO A 323 5.52 -7.42 15.40
N ALA A 324 4.89 -6.47 14.72
CA ALA A 324 3.79 -6.70 13.78
C ALA A 324 4.09 -5.97 12.47
N PRO A 325 4.83 -6.62 11.55
CA PRO A 325 5.25 -6.01 10.29
C PRO A 325 4.12 -5.82 9.27
N PHE A 326 2.98 -6.48 9.49
CA PHE A 326 1.77 -6.31 8.70
C PHE A 326 0.64 -5.79 9.57
N ASP A 327 -0.30 -5.09 8.96
CA ASP A 327 -1.52 -4.68 9.62
C ASP A 327 -2.39 -5.88 9.98
N ARG A 328 -3.15 -5.75 11.05
CA ARG A 328 -4.17 -6.75 11.38
C ARG A 328 -5.33 -6.63 10.38
N PRO A 329 -5.70 -7.69 9.68
CA PRO A 329 -6.90 -7.67 8.85
C PRO A 329 -8.15 -7.53 9.74
N GLU A 330 -9.18 -6.92 9.20
CA GLU A 330 -10.50 -6.86 9.81
C GLU A 330 -11.42 -7.91 9.17
N THR A 331 -12.46 -8.31 9.90
CA THR A 331 -13.53 -9.16 9.37
C THR A 331 -14.81 -8.38 9.25
N GLU A 332 -15.58 -8.63 8.20
CA GLU A 332 -16.92 -8.11 8.11
C GLU A 332 -17.80 -8.71 9.22
N LYS A 333 -18.66 -7.89 9.79
CA LYS A 333 -19.66 -8.35 10.76
C LYS A 333 -20.77 -9.10 10.04
N ILE A 334 -21.20 -10.22 10.62
CA ILE A 334 -22.34 -10.98 10.08
C ILE A 334 -23.65 -10.52 10.72
N PRO A 335 -24.76 -10.53 9.97
CA PRO A 335 -26.07 -10.10 10.47
C PRO A 335 -26.61 -11.07 11.53
N GLU A 336 -27.51 -10.55 12.39
CA GLU A 336 -28.24 -11.37 13.33
C GLU A 336 -29.03 -12.49 12.60
N GLY A 337 -28.97 -13.70 13.15
CA GLY A 337 -29.62 -14.88 12.56
C GLY A 337 -28.74 -15.64 11.55
N GLN A 338 -27.61 -15.10 11.11
CA GLN A 338 -26.62 -15.89 10.37
C GLN A 338 -25.92 -16.87 11.32
N ASP A 339 -25.92 -18.14 10.98
CA ASP A 339 -25.41 -19.24 11.80
C ASP A 339 -24.18 -19.94 11.23
N TRP A 340 -23.54 -19.34 10.22
CA TRP A 340 -22.31 -19.83 9.56
C TRP A 340 -21.25 -18.76 9.45
N ASP A 341 -19.99 -19.21 9.40
CA ASP A 341 -18.83 -18.36 9.13
C ASP A 341 -18.73 -18.10 7.59
N PRO A 342 -18.77 -16.85 7.14
CA PRO A 342 -18.72 -16.55 5.69
C PRO A 342 -17.40 -16.95 5.01
N THR A 343 -16.37 -17.25 5.79
CA THR A 343 -15.08 -17.70 5.28
C THR A 343 -14.96 -19.23 5.20
N ASP A 344 -15.99 -19.97 5.65
CA ASP A 344 -15.97 -21.43 5.63
C ASP A 344 -16.03 -21.93 4.16
N PRO A 345 -15.00 -22.63 3.67
CA PRO A 345 -14.99 -23.09 2.29
C PRO A 345 -16.05 -24.17 1.95
N GLU A 346 -16.77 -24.69 2.96
CA GLU A 346 -17.87 -25.63 2.79
C GLU A 346 -19.24 -24.91 2.65
N ILE A 347 -19.28 -23.59 2.82
CA ILE A 347 -20.43 -22.75 2.46
C ILE A 347 -20.35 -22.47 0.97
N GLY A 348 -21.22 -23.03 0.18
CA GLY A 348 -21.26 -22.93 -1.27
C GLY A 348 -22.04 -21.74 -1.78
#